data_b8a2027efafdca639bc8040e1589f424
#
_entry.id   b8a2027efafdca639bc8040e1589f424
#
_cell.length_a   1.000
_cell.length_b   1.000
_cell.length_c   1.000
_cell.angle_alpha   90.00
_cell.angle_beta   90.00
_cell.angle_gamma   90.00
#
_symmetry.space_group_name_H-M   'P 1'
#
loop_
_entity.id
_entity.type
_entity.pdbx_description
1 polymer ?
#
loop_
_entity_poly.entity_id
_entity_poly.type
_entity_poly.pdbx_seq_one_letter_code
_entity_poly.pdbx_strand_id
1 'polypeptide(L)'
;MVTLLKSFFVVMIFILGTTSFADQITANIQRDLNLLGYNAGPVDGSAGKKTISALIEFYSDYGGSYDGKIGINDADSVRQFAKRYSNDNHTKNGLVKDTPKNSWAHRFTTLMPRAGEYSQRMELKNGDCEQYNFATGRNDKFGCKTDRERAEVIFDEWKPGSNKWIGFSIKLDPDTKPDPVDDWYGGGVCTSLAQLKVFDRGVNQQKFANSDTFIGGASVFFISLCDKKLNANVIKTEGKSKTNGRALDLTYLLGYTKEMQDQWLDLAINFDDTGFKDKKSKLVIFVNGEEKANIENFRVAFPDIYAFKYGFYRSHIKQNMGEDYLSANLIAYFDEVRVGSSMEEVMQSLDNPVD
;
A
#
# COMPACT_ATOMS: atom_id res chain seq x y z
N MET A 1 65.41 53.04 0.47
CA MET A 1 64.65 52.11 -0.39
C MET A 1 63.60 51.45 0.53
N VAL A 2 62.40 51.99 0.60
CA VAL A 2 61.36 51.58 1.51
C VAL A 2 60.30 50.91 0.66
N THR A 3 60.10 49.61 0.86
CA THR A 3 59.13 48.78 0.13
C THR A 3 57.79 48.83 0.87
N LEU A 4 56.78 49.44 0.30
CA LEU A 4 55.40 49.42 0.79
C LEU A 4 54.74 48.06 0.50
N LEU A 5 54.45 47.28 1.53
CA LEU A 5 53.55 46.12 1.46
C LEU A 5 52.10 46.63 1.46
N LYS A 6 51.36 46.48 0.35
CA LYS A 6 49.91 46.69 0.30
C LYS A 6 49.21 45.42 0.73
N SER A 7 48.64 45.40 1.95
CA SER A 7 47.72 44.37 2.42
C SER A 7 46.36 44.55 1.72
N PHE A 8 46.02 43.55 0.90
CA PHE A 8 44.65 43.42 0.35
C PHE A 8 43.80 42.69 1.41
N PHE A 9 42.91 43.44 2.03
CA PHE A 9 41.86 42.87 2.87
C PHE A 9 40.72 42.43 1.94
N VAL A 10 40.53 41.12 1.70
CA VAL A 10 39.36 40.55 1.05
C VAL A 10 38.26 40.44 2.12
N VAL A 11 37.32 41.36 2.09
CA VAL A 11 36.09 41.25 2.89
C VAL A 11 35.18 40.23 2.22
N MET A 12 35.15 39.03 2.77
CA MET A 12 34.22 38.00 2.36
C MET A 12 32.85 38.31 3.04
N ILE A 13 31.98 38.98 2.31
CA ILE A 13 30.59 39.20 2.78
C ILE A 13 29.85 37.87 2.69
N PHE A 14 29.69 37.18 3.82
CA PHE A 14 28.72 36.12 3.99
C PHE A 14 27.31 36.73 3.91
N ILE A 15 26.66 36.66 2.77
CA ILE A 15 25.24 36.91 2.65
C ILE A 15 24.53 35.72 3.31
N LEU A 16 24.27 35.84 4.62
CA LEU A 16 23.33 34.97 5.31
C LEU A 16 21.95 35.33 4.74
N GLY A 17 21.49 34.56 3.75
CA GLY A 17 20.13 34.69 3.26
C GLY A 17 19.16 34.41 4.40
N THR A 18 18.56 35.44 4.95
CA THR A 18 17.43 35.29 5.88
C THR A 18 16.26 34.78 5.06
N THR A 19 15.86 33.54 5.28
CA THR A 19 14.60 33.00 4.72
C THR A 19 13.46 33.92 5.16
N SER A 20 12.64 34.38 4.22
CA SER A 20 11.48 35.20 4.54
C SER A 20 10.44 34.36 5.31
N PHE A 21 9.58 35.03 6.06
CA PHE A 21 8.48 34.34 6.76
C PHE A 21 7.56 33.60 5.77
N ALA A 22 7.36 34.16 4.57
CA ALA A 22 6.60 33.54 3.49
C ALA A 22 7.28 32.25 2.98
N ASP A 23 8.62 32.24 2.84
CA ASP A 23 9.39 31.05 2.43
C ASP A 23 9.25 29.94 3.47
N GLN A 24 9.23 30.30 4.77
CA GLN A 24 9.04 29.34 5.85
C GLN A 24 7.64 28.72 5.85
N ILE A 25 6.58 29.51 5.61
CA ILE A 25 5.21 29.01 5.45
C ILE A 25 5.16 28.02 4.30
N THR A 26 5.67 28.38 3.13
CA THR A 26 5.69 27.52 1.95
C THR A 26 6.48 26.23 2.21
N ALA A 27 7.63 26.30 2.85
CA ALA A 27 8.43 25.12 3.20
C ALA A 27 7.67 24.18 4.15
N ASN A 28 6.94 24.72 5.12
CA ASN A 28 6.11 23.93 6.01
C ASN A 28 4.98 23.23 5.24
N ILE A 29 4.29 23.94 4.36
CA ILE A 29 3.25 23.37 3.48
C ILE A 29 3.84 22.24 2.61
N GLN A 30 4.96 22.47 1.94
CA GLN A 30 5.63 21.46 1.10
C GLN A 30 5.95 20.20 1.90
N ARG A 31 6.53 20.35 3.10
CA ARG A 31 6.86 19.22 3.96
C ARG A 31 5.62 18.42 4.35
N ASP A 32 4.60 19.12 4.82
CA ASP A 32 3.40 18.50 5.35
C ASP A 32 2.55 17.87 4.22
N LEU A 33 2.47 18.49 3.03
CA LEU A 33 1.87 17.90 1.83
C LEU A 33 2.63 16.64 1.37
N ASN A 34 3.96 16.67 1.35
CA ASN A 34 4.77 15.50 0.99
C ASN A 34 4.58 14.36 2.01
N LEU A 35 4.42 14.67 3.30
CA LEU A 35 4.08 13.69 4.34
C LEU A 35 2.71 13.04 4.07
N LEU A 36 1.72 13.83 3.65
CA LEU A 36 0.38 13.37 3.30
C LEU A 36 0.31 12.64 1.94
N GLY A 37 1.43 12.54 1.22
CA GLY A 37 1.49 11.86 -0.08
C GLY A 37 1.23 12.75 -1.30
N TYR A 38 1.10 14.07 -1.13
CA TYR A 38 1.00 15.01 -2.25
C TYR A 38 2.39 15.42 -2.75
N ASN A 39 2.60 15.45 -4.06
CA ASN A 39 3.90 15.81 -4.64
C ASN A 39 4.09 17.34 -4.68
N ALA A 40 4.37 17.93 -3.54
CA ALA A 40 4.61 19.37 -3.43
C ALA A 40 6.00 19.81 -3.95
N GLY A 41 6.84 18.87 -4.38
CA GLY A 41 8.23 19.14 -4.79
C GLY A 41 9.20 19.18 -3.61
N PRO A 42 10.41 19.74 -3.81
CA PRO A 42 11.40 19.89 -2.74
C PRO A 42 10.90 20.87 -1.67
N VAL A 43 11.36 20.65 -0.43
CA VAL A 43 11.05 21.56 0.69
C VAL A 43 12.05 22.71 0.66
N ASP A 44 11.83 23.66 -0.24
CA ASP A 44 12.73 24.78 -0.51
C ASP A 44 12.13 26.17 -0.20
N GLY A 45 10.87 26.21 0.21
CA GLY A 45 10.14 27.45 0.50
C GLY A 45 9.64 28.17 -0.76
N SER A 46 9.82 27.61 -1.96
CA SER A 46 9.41 28.23 -3.22
C SER A 46 8.06 27.69 -3.69
N ALA A 47 7.07 28.58 -3.86
CA ALA A 47 5.72 28.24 -4.32
C ALA A 47 5.69 27.90 -5.83
N GLY A 48 6.31 26.79 -6.23
CA GLY A 48 6.35 26.33 -7.60
C GLY A 48 5.06 25.62 -8.06
N LYS A 49 4.99 25.30 -9.34
CA LYS A 49 3.83 24.57 -9.94
C LYS A 49 3.46 23.30 -9.18
N LYS A 50 4.45 22.54 -8.71
CA LYS A 50 4.20 21.30 -7.95
C LYS A 50 3.52 21.59 -6.61
N THR A 51 3.98 22.60 -5.87
CA THR A 51 3.37 23.00 -4.59
C THR A 51 1.92 23.43 -4.78
N ILE A 52 1.64 24.24 -5.81
CA ILE A 52 0.28 24.72 -6.12
C ILE A 52 -0.61 23.53 -6.56
N SER A 53 -0.14 22.65 -7.44
CA SER A 53 -0.91 21.47 -7.84
C SER A 53 -1.22 20.57 -6.63
N ALA A 54 -0.26 20.36 -5.74
CA ALA A 54 -0.44 19.57 -4.53
C ALA A 54 -1.47 20.19 -3.57
N LEU A 55 -1.50 21.52 -3.44
CA LEU A 55 -2.55 22.22 -2.66
C LEU A 55 -3.94 22.07 -3.30
N ILE A 56 -4.03 22.22 -4.62
CA ILE A 56 -5.31 22.02 -5.34
C ILE A 56 -5.82 20.59 -5.12
N GLU A 57 -4.95 19.59 -5.27
CA GLU A 57 -5.30 18.19 -5.03
C GLU A 57 -5.70 17.93 -3.57
N PHE A 58 -4.94 18.48 -2.62
CA PHE A 58 -5.24 18.38 -1.19
C PHE A 58 -6.64 18.93 -0.89
N TYR A 59 -6.93 20.17 -1.29
CA TYR A 59 -8.24 20.75 -1.03
C TYR A 59 -9.37 20.00 -1.74
N SER A 60 -9.14 19.52 -2.95
CA SER A 60 -10.11 18.67 -3.67
C SER A 60 -10.43 17.39 -2.89
N ASP A 61 -9.41 16.70 -2.39
CA ASP A 61 -9.56 15.44 -1.64
C ASP A 61 -10.26 15.63 -0.29
N TYR A 62 -10.21 16.85 0.27
CA TYR A 62 -10.87 17.18 1.54
C TYR A 62 -12.13 18.05 1.37
N GLY A 63 -12.74 18.01 0.17
CA GLY A 63 -14.03 18.66 -0.10
C GLY A 63 -13.99 20.19 -0.14
N GLY A 64 -12.79 20.77 -0.26
CA GLY A 64 -12.56 22.21 -0.35
C GLY A 64 -12.08 22.66 -1.73
N SER A 65 -11.75 23.95 -1.83
CA SER A 65 -11.13 24.54 -3.00
C SER A 65 -9.97 25.46 -2.59
N TYR A 66 -8.86 25.37 -3.32
CA TYR A 66 -7.73 26.26 -3.14
C TYR A 66 -8.02 27.62 -3.78
N ASP A 67 -7.83 28.71 -3.03
CA ASP A 67 -8.15 30.08 -3.46
C ASP A 67 -7.07 30.71 -4.37
N GLY A 68 -5.98 29.99 -4.63
CA GLY A 68 -4.87 30.46 -5.45
C GLY A 68 -3.81 31.25 -4.71
N LYS A 69 -3.91 31.41 -3.39
CA LYS A 69 -2.95 32.14 -2.56
C LYS A 69 -2.41 31.27 -1.45
N ILE A 70 -1.09 31.15 -1.34
CA ILE A 70 -0.44 30.45 -0.25
C ILE A 70 -0.38 31.36 0.99
N GLY A 71 -0.91 30.88 2.11
CA GLY A 71 -0.96 31.62 3.37
C GLY A 71 -0.88 30.75 4.61
N ILE A 72 -1.00 31.40 5.77
CA ILE A 72 -0.96 30.71 7.07
C ILE A 72 -2.12 29.73 7.23
N ASN A 73 -3.30 30.05 6.67
CA ASN A 73 -4.47 29.17 6.73
C ASN A 73 -4.23 27.85 6.00
N ASP A 74 -3.52 27.88 4.85
CA ASP A 74 -3.14 26.66 4.14
C ASP A 74 -2.15 25.84 4.98
N ALA A 75 -1.17 26.49 5.58
CA ALA A 75 -0.20 25.83 6.44
C ALA A 75 -0.88 25.17 7.65
N ASP A 76 -1.84 25.85 8.28
CA ASP A 76 -2.57 25.31 9.42
C ASP A 76 -3.48 24.15 9.00
N SER A 77 -4.19 24.28 7.87
CA SER A 77 -5.04 23.21 7.33
C SER A 77 -4.22 21.96 7.02
N VAL A 78 -3.19 22.10 6.18
CA VAL A 78 -2.34 20.95 5.79
C VAL A 78 -1.67 20.33 7.04
N ARG A 79 -1.21 21.16 7.98
CA ARG A 79 -0.57 20.70 9.22
C ARG A 79 -1.52 19.93 10.13
N GLN A 80 -2.79 20.33 10.20
CA GLN A 80 -3.78 19.63 10.99
C GLN A 80 -3.93 18.18 10.49
N PHE A 81 -4.06 17.98 9.18
CA PHE A 81 -4.13 16.67 8.57
C PHE A 81 -2.81 15.89 8.70
N ALA A 82 -1.67 16.55 8.50
CA ALA A 82 -0.36 15.92 8.69
C ALA A 82 -0.15 15.41 10.13
N LYS A 83 -0.64 16.14 11.13
CA LYS A 83 -0.62 15.70 12.53
C LYS A 83 -1.54 14.51 12.78
N ARG A 84 -2.75 14.52 12.21
CA ARG A 84 -3.67 13.37 12.28
C ARG A 84 -3.03 12.15 11.64
N TYR A 85 -2.53 12.28 10.42
CA TYR A 85 -1.80 11.22 9.73
C TYR A 85 -0.67 10.64 10.58
N SER A 86 0.17 11.47 11.21
CA SER A 86 1.27 11.03 12.08
C SER A 86 0.81 10.36 13.38
N ASN A 87 -0.43 10.63 13.80
CA ASN A 87 -1.01 10.10 15.03
C ASN A 87 -1.95 8.92 14.79
N ASP A 88 -2.31 8.67 13.54
CA ASP A 88 -3.18 7.59 13.13
C ASP A 88 -2.59 6.22 13.47
N ASN A 89 -3.46 5.28 13.87
CA ASN A 89 -3.06 3.92 14.18
C ASN A 89 -2.53 3.17 12.97
N HIS A 90 -2.95 3.52 11.75
CA HIS A 90 -2.39 2.99 10.49
C HIS A 90 -0.91 3.35 10.31
N THR A 91 -0.50 4.54 10.79
CA THR A 91 0.90 5.00 10.72
C THR A 91 1.69 4.66 11.98
N LYS A 92 1.05 4.62 13.16
CA LYS A 92 1.71 4.27 14.44
C LYS A 92 2.21 2.84 14.48
N ASN A 93 1.53 1.91 13.85
CA ASN A 93 1.99 0.54 13.68
C ASN A 93 3.14 0.44 12.67
N GLY A 94 3.57 1.57 12.13
CA GLY A 94 4.92 1.79 11.60
C GLY A 94 5.25 1.05 10.32
N LEU A 95 4.27 0.54 9.59
CA LEU A 95 4.53 -0.52 8.64
C LEU A 95 4.28 -0.15 7.18
N VAL A 96 4.21 1.13 6.88
CA VAL A 96 4.32 1.60 5.50
C VAL A 96 5.76 1.40 5.04
N LYS A 97 6.16 0.14 4.81
CA LYS A 97 7.54 -0.20 4.43
C LYS A 97 7.81 -0.08 2.94
N ASP A 98 6.79 -0.21 2.12
CA ASP A 98 6.90 -0.16 0.66
C ASP A 98 5.76 0.69 0.10
N THR A 99 5.88 2.01 0.18
CA THR A 99 4.93 2.89 -0.50
C THR A 99 5.29 3.03 -1.98
N PRO A 100 4.30 3.25 -2.84
CA PRO A 100 4.56 3.67 -4.21
C PRO A 100 5.44 4.91 -4.24
N LYS A 101 6.36 4.98 -5.20
CA LYS A 101 7.20 6.16 -5.40
C LYS A 101 6.37 7.42 -5.66
N ASN A 102 5.25 7.24 -6.31
CA ASN A 102 4.37 8.33 -6.70
C ASN A 102 3.44 8.67 -5.53
N SER A 103 3.54 9.89 -5.05
CA SER A 103 2.77 10.39 -3.91
C SER A 103 1.26 10.30 -4.09
N TRP A 104 0.76 10.37 -5.33
CA TRP A 104 -0.66 10.21 -5.64
C TRP A 104 -1.18 8.77 -5.50
N ALA A 105 -0.30 7.79 -5.44
CA ALA A 105 -0.69 6.38 -5.42
C ALA A 105 -1.24 5.90 -4.06
N HIS A 106 -1.00 6.64 -2.98
CA HIS A 106 -1.57 6.38 -1.66
C HIS A 106 -1.79 7.70 -0.93
N ARG A 107 -3.03 8.01 -0.60
CA ARG A 107 -3.45 9.24 0.09
C ARG A 107 -4.59 8.98 1.05
N PHE A 108 -4.73 9.82 2.07
CA PHE A 108 -5.94 9.91 2.87
C PHE A 108 -6.92 10.88 2.24
N THR A 109 -8.23 10.61 2.35
CA THR A 109 -9.28 11.44 1.78
C THR A 109 -10.54 11.39 2.65
N THR A 110 -11.24 12.51 2.74
CA THR A 110 -12.55 12.59 3.40
C THR A 110 -13.72 12.33 2.44
N LEU A 111 -13.45 12.09 1.15
CA LEU A 111 -14.50 11.94 0.15
C LEU A 111 -15.31 10.64 0.30
N MET A 112 -14.69 9.59 0.80
CA MET A 112 -15.27 8.25 0.85
C MET A 112 -14.92 7.52 2.16
N PRO A 113 -15.17 8.08 3.37
CA PRO A 113 -14.93 7.32 4.60
C PRO A 113 -15.96 6.17 4.71
N ARG A 114 -15.50 5.00 5.19
CA ARG A 114 -16.37 3.90 5.62
C ARG A 114 -16.89 4.17 7.02
N ALA A 115 -15.98 4.60 7.88
CA ALA A 115 -16.22 5.07 9.24
C ALA A 115 -15.23 6.20 9.55
N GLY A 116 -15.43 6.92 10.66
CA GLY A 116 -14.54 8.00 11.05
C GLY A 116 -14.54 9.20 10.08
N GLU A 117 -13.40 9.86 9.95
CA GLU A 117 -13.27 11.09 9.19
C GLU A 117 -12.70 10.90 7.79
N TYR A 118 -11.89 9.86 7.55
CA TYR A 118 -11.23 9.65 6.25
C TYR A 118 -10.97 8.17 5.96
N SER A 119 -10.80 7.88 4.68
CA SER A 119 -10.34 6.60 4.16
C SER A 119 -9.00 6.75 3.44
N GLN A 120 -8.40 5.64 3.07
CA GLN A 120 -7.17 5.60 2.29
C GLN A 120 -7.50 5.39 0.81
N ARG A 121 -7.27 6.40 0.00
CA ARG A 121 -7.39 6.31 -1.46
C ARG A 121 -6.08 5.77 -2.03
N MET A 122 -6.17 4.66 -2.71
CA MET A 122 -5.06 4.08 -3.48
C MET A 122 -5.34 4.17 -4.97
N GLU A 123 -4.29 4.44 -5.74
CA GLU A 123 -4.35 4.54 -7.19
C GLU A 123 -3.17 3.79 -7.81
N LEU A 124 -3.45 2.99 -8.84
CA LEU A 124 -2.46 2.31 -9.65
C LEU A 124 -2.63 2.72 -11.10
N LYS A 125 -1.59 3.28 -11.71
CA LYS A 125 -1.57 3.63 -13.12
C LYS A 125 -0.70 2.66 -13.90
N ASN A 126 -0.96 2.57 -15.19
CA ASN A 126 -0.07 1.85 -16.11
C ASN A 126 1.38 2.34 -15.96
N GLY A 127 2.31 1.41 -15.78
CA GLY A 127 3.72 1.69 -15.61
C GLY A 127 4.18 2.04 -14.19
N ASP A 128 3.34 1.95 -13.17
CA ASP A 128 3.70 2.19 -11.76
C ASP A 128 4.51 1.05 -11.15
N CYS A 129 5.75 0.96 -11.57
CA CYS A 129 6.64 -0.14 -11.24
C CYS A 129 7.74 0.22 -10.22
N GLU A 130 7.91 1.50 -9.87
CA GLU A 130 8.90 1.93 -8.89
C GLU A 130 8.30 2.01 -7.49
N GLN A 131 9.06 1.58 -6.49
CA GLN A 131 8.70 1.67 -5.08
C GLN A 131 9.75 2.47 -4.31
N TYR A 132 9.31 3.13 -3.24
CA TYR A 132 10.23 3.69 -2.26
C TYR A 132 10.40 2.70 -1.11
N ASN A 133 11.62 2.25 -0.89
CA ASN A 133 11.95 1.37 0.23
C ASN A 133 12.44 2.22 1.40
N PHE A 134 11.62 2.36 2.43
CA PHE A 134 11.95 3.17 3.61
C PHE A 134 13.12 2.60 4.41
N ALA A 135 13.29 1.28 4.44
CA ALA A 135 14.40 0.66 5.17
C ALA A 135 15.77 1.00 4.57
N THR A 136 15.83 1.22 3.27
CA THR A 136 17.07 1.56 2.55
C THR A 136 17.17 3.03 2.14
N GLY A 137 16.08 3.78 2.27
CA GLY A 137 15.98 5.17 1.81
C GLY A 137 16.13 5.33 0.30
N ARG A 138 15.87 4.30 -0.49
CA ARG A 138 16.12 4.28 -1.94
C ARG A 138 14.89 3.88 -2.75
N ASN A 139 14.82 4.39 -3.98
CA ASN A 139 13.87 3.89 -4.96
C ASN A 139 14.29 2.50 -5.43
N ASP A 140 13.37 1.56 -5.35
CA ASP A 140 13.52 0.22 -5.90
C ASP A 140 12.84 0.14 -7.27
N LYS A 141 13.60 -0.25 -8.29
CA LYS A 141 13.15 -0.45 -9.68
C LYS A 141 12.95 -1.93 -10.02
N PHE A 142 12.89 -2.79 -9.02
CA PHE A 142 12.73 -4.23 -9.25
C PHE A 142 11.42 -4.53 -10.00
N GLY A 143 10.34 -3.83 -9.67
CA GLY A 143 9.06 -3.94 -10.38
C GLY A 143 9.21 -3.70 -11.88
N CYS A 144 9.88 -2.60 -12.27
CA CYS A 144 10.08 -2.24 -13.67
C CYS A 144 10.89 -3.28 -14.46
N LYS A 145 11.86 -3.93 -13.80
CA LYS A 145 12.68 -4.98 -14.42
C LYS A 145 11.99 -6.35 -14.52
N THR A 146 10.93 -6.53 -13.76
CA THR A 146 10.28 -7.83 -13.57
C THR A 146 8.81 -7.82 -13.95
N ASP A 147 8.39 -6.85 -14.77
CA ASP A 147 7.02 -6.70 -15.28
C ASP A 147 5.98 -6.73 -14.16
N ARG A 148 6.13 -5.80 -13.20
CA ARG A 148 5.23 -5.66 -12.05
C ARG A 148 4.86 -4.21 -11.83
N GLU A 149 3.59 -4.00 -11.50
CA GLU A 149 3.06 -2.70 -11.08
C GLU A 149 2.48 -2.82 -9.68
N ARG A 150 2.61 -1.77 -8.88
CA ARG A 150 2.09 -1.81 -7.51
C ARG A 150 1.89 -0.44 -6.88
N ALA A 151 0.83 -0.39 -6.07
CA ALA A 151 0.50 0.63 -5.11
C ALA A 151 0.07 -0.08 -3.83
N GLU A 152 1.03 -0.69 -3.10
CA GLU A 152 0.78 -1.52 -1.92
C GLU A 152 1.46 -0.94 -0.69
N VAL A 153 0.86 -1.18 0.47
CA VAL A 153 1.46 -0.98 1.79
C VAL A 153 1.60 -2.31 2.52
N ILE A 154 2.66 -2.46 3.31
CA ILE A 154 2.78 -3.52 4.30
C ILE A 154 2.20 -2.96 5.60
N PHE A 155 1.15 -3.60 6.10
CA PHE A 155 0.44 -3.13 7.29
C PHE A 155 0.95 -3.77 8.58
N ASP A 156 1.07 -5.11 8.61
CA ASP A 156 1.55 -5.83 9.79
C ASP A 156 2.40 -7.04 9.41
N GLU A 157 3.30 -7.42 10.33
CA GLU A 157 4.18 -8.58 10.19
C GLU A 157 4.16 -9.41 11.47
N TRP A 158 4.06 -10.74 11.34
CA TRP A 158 4.11 -11.66 12.48
C TRP A 158 4.83 -12.98 12.18
N LYS A 159 5.21 -13.67 13.23
CA LYS A 159 5.87 -14.97 13.14
C LYS A 159 4.87 -16.09 12.92
N PRO A 160 5.29 -17.19 12.26
CA PRO A 160 4.49 -18.42 12.15
C PRO A 160 4.12 -19.01 13.52
N GLY A 161 3.03 -19.78 13.53
CA GLY A 161 2.52 -20.45 14.72
C GLY A 161 1.53 -19.60 15.52
N SER A 162 0.84 -18.67 14.86
CA SER A 162 -0.13 -17.79 15.48
C SER A 162 -1.52 -17.90 14.84
N ASN A 163 -2.53 -17.51 15.59
CA ASN A 163 -3.87 -17.27 15.08
C ASN A 163 -4.07 -15.77 14.94
N LYS A 164 -4.35 -15.29 13.74
CA LYS A 164 -4.53 -13.87 13.45
C LYS A 164 -5.83 -13.63 12.71
N TRP A 165 -6.46 -12.53 13.06
CA TRP A 165 -7.57 -11.94 12.34
C TRP A 165 -7.10 -10.71 11.61
N ILE A 166 -7.58 -10.51 10.39
CA ILE A 166 -7.32 -9.38 9.53
C ILE A 166 -8.68 -8.82 9.13
N GLY A 167 -8.91 -7.53 9.35
CA GLY A 167 -10.11 -6.84 8.91
C GLY A 167 -9.76 -5.64 8.05
N PHE A 168 -10.55 -5.38 7.02
CA PHE A 168 -10.50 -4.16 6.25
C PHE A 168 -11.78 -3.99 5.43
N SER A 169 -12.11 -2.74 5.16
CA SER A 169 -13.18 -2.37 4.23
C SER A 169 -12.56 -1.92 2.91
N ILE A 170 -13.20 -2.25 1.81
CA ILE A 170 -12.77 -1.84 0.47
C ILE A 170 -13.95 -1.37 -0.38
N LYS A 171 -13.72 -0.29 -1.14
CA LYS A 171 -14.65 0.22 -2.15
C LYS A 171 -13.86 0.61 -3.39
N LEU A 172 -14.35 0.25 -4.57
CA LEU A 172 -13.81 0.74 -5.83
C LEU A 172 -14.39 2.10 -6.16
N ASP A 173 -13.57 2.95 -6.77
CA ASP A 173 -14.07 4.15 -7.41
C ASP A 173 -15.06 3.78 -8.54
N PRO A 174 -16.20 4.49 -8.68
CA PRO A 174 -17.21 4.17 -9.69
C PRO A 174 -16.69 4.14 -11.13
N ASP A 175 -15.64 4.92 -11.42
CA ASP A 175 -15.05 5.00 -12.77
C ASP A 175 -13.95 3.95 -13.00
N THR A 176 -13.56 3.20 -11.97
CA THR A 176 -12.56 2.14 -12.07
C THR A 176 -13.07 1.00 -12.95
N LYS A 177 -12.32 0.70 -14.01
CA LYS A 177 -12.57 -0.43 -14.90
C LYS A 177 -11.38 -1.37 -14.83
N PRO A 178 -11.50 -2.52 -14.16
CA PRO A 178 -10.43 -3.51 -14.11
C PRO A 178 -10.05 -4.03 -15.49
N ASP A 179 -8.83 -4.56 -15.61
CA ASP A 179 -8.42 -5.25 -16.82
C ASP A 179 -9.39 -6.41 -17.13
N PRO A 180 -9.74 -6.65 -18.41
CA PRO A 180 -10.74 -7.64 -18.81
C PRO A 180 -10.16 -9.06 -18.76
N VAL A 181 -9.95 -9.56 -17.56
CA VAL A 181 -9.28 -10.84 -17.30
C VAL A 181 -10.15 -11.68 -16.37
N ASP A 182 -10.56 -12.86 -16.83
CA ASP A 182 -11.51 -13.72 -16.12
C ASP A 182 -10.93 -14.49 -14.94
N ASP A 183 -9.65 -14.85 -14.97
CA ASP A 183 -9.01 -15.57 -13.88
C ASP A 183 -7.49 -15.34 -13.82
N TRP A 184 -6.90 -15.71 -12.68
CA TRP A 184 -5.46 -15.63 -12.45
C TRP A 184 -4.63 -16.58 -13.33
N TYR A 185 -5.23 -17.64 -13.88
CA TYR A 185 -4.54 -18.70 -14.62
C TYR A 185 -4.68 -18.62 -16.12
N GLY A 186 -5.71 -17.96 -16.60
CA GLY A 186 -6.04 -17.90 -18.05
C GLY A 186 -5.08 -17.07 -18.89
N GLY A 187 -3.90 -16.73 -18.37
CA GLY A 187 -2.93 -15.87 -19.07
C GLY A 187 -3.22 -14.39 -18.94
N GLY A 188 -4.17 -14.02 -18.09
CA GLY A 188 -4.52 -12.65 -17.80
C GLY A 188 -3.88 -12.09 -16.53
N VAL A 189 -4.10 -10.81 -16.28
CA VAL A 189 -3.50 -10.06 -15.15
C VAL A 189 -4.57 -9.62 -14.18
N CYS A 190 -4.99 -10.51 -13.27
CA CYS A 190 -5.78 -10.07 -12.12
C CYS A 190 -4.97 -9.17 -11.21
N THR A 191 -5.59 -8.12 -10.70
CA THR A 191 -4.96 -7.22 -9.73
C THR A 191 -5.22 -7.71 -8.31
N SER A 192 -4.17 -8.00 -7.56
CA SER A 192 -4.28 -8.26 -6.11
C SER A 192 -4.62 -6.95 -5.38
N LEU A 193 -5.60 -7.02 -4.49
CA LEU A 193 -6.04 -5.92 -3.61
C LEU A 193 -5.57 -6.11 -2.18
N ALA A 194 -5.33 -7.34 -1.77
CA ALA A 194 -4.71 -7.69 -0.50
C ALA A 194 -4.01 -9.04 -0.62
N GLN A 195 -2.97 -9.23 0.16
CA GLN A 195 -2.24 -10.50 0.20
C GLN A 195 -1.60 -10.75 1.56
N LEU A 196 -1.57 -12.01 1.96
CA LEU A 196 -0.72 -12.46 3.06
C LEU A 196 0.56 -13.03 2.47
N LYS A 197 1.63 -12.25 2.54
CA LYS A 197 2.93 -12.56 1.95
C LYS A 197 3.78 -13.38 2.89
N VAL A 198 4.52 -14.33 2.31
CA VAL A 198 5.53 -15.11 3.00
C VAL A 198 6.90 -14.48 2.74
N PHE A 199 7.59 -14.06 3.80
CA PHE A 199 8.96 -13.57 3.69
C PHE A 199 9.94 -14.55 4.33
N ASP A 200 11.04 -14.75 3.61
CA ASP A 200 12.23 -15.41 4.12
C ASP A 200 13.32 -14.35 4.31
N ARG A 201 13.75 -14.19 5.54
CA ARG A 201 14.83 -13.25 5.90
C ARG A 201 16.21 -13.94 6.00
N GLY A 202 16.34 -15.13 5.42
CA GLY A 202 17.61 -15.84 5.35
C GLY A 202 17.87 -16.81 6.48
N VAL A 203 17.07 -16.80 7.55
CA VAL A 203 17.23 -17.74 8.68
C VAL A 203 16.81 -19.14 8.26
N ASN A 204 15.72 -19.26 7.50
CA ASN A 204 15.21 -20.52 6.99
C ASN A 204 15.80 -20.90 5.63
N GLN A 205 16.30 -19.96 4.83
CA GLN A 205 16.96 -20.27 3.55
C GLN A 205 18.11 -21.27 3.73
N GLN A 206 18.93 -21.10 4.74
CA GLN A 206 20.01 -22.03 5.04
C GLN A 206 19.50 -23.37 5.61
N LYS A 207 18.44 -23.32 6.41
CA LYS A 207 17.86 -24.51 7.07
C LYS A 207 17.03 -25.38 6.14
N PHE A 208 16.36 -24.75 5.16
CA PHE A 208 15.41 -25.39 4.24
C PHE A 208 15.82 -25.29 2.76
N ALA A 209 17.03 -24.79 2.46
CA ALA A 209 17.53 -24.66 1.09
C ALA A 209 17.46 -25.98 0.29
N ASN A 210 17.46 -27.09 1.00
CA ASN A 210 17.34 -28.45 0.45
C ASN A 210 15.96 -29.10 0.72
N SER A 211 15.01 -28.37 1.34
CA SER A 211 13.67 -28.90 1.56
C SER A 211 12.80 -28.67 0.33
N ASP A 212 12.08 -29.69 -0.07
CA ASP A 212 11.15 -29.67 -1.20
C ASP A 212 9.94 -28.70 -1.01
N THR A 213 9.94 -27.92 0.07
CA THR A 213 8.77 -27.19 0.57
C THR A 213 8.96 -25.69 0.66
N PHE A 214 10.16 -25.17 0.34
CA PHE A 214 10.44 -23.75 0.40
C PHE A 214 10.02 -23.04 -0.90
N ILE A 215 9.08 -22.11 -0.80
CA ILE A 215 8.71 -21.18 -1.87
C ILE A 215 8.92 -19.77 -1.37
N GLY A 216 10.14 -19.25 -1.51
CA GLY A 216 10.42 -17.85 -1.20
C GLY A 216 9.56 -16.91 -2.05
N GLY A 217 9.00 -15.89 -1.42
CA GLY A 217 8.20 -14.89 -2.08
C GLY A 217 6.78 -15.30 -2.47
N ALA A 218 6.29 -16.47 -2.04
CA ALA A 218 4.89 -16.87 -2.21
C ALA A 218 3.95 -16.06 -1.30
N SER A 219 2.68 -16.10 -1.59
CA SER A 219 1.63 -15.61 -0.68
C SER A 219 0.82 -16.79 -0.17
N VAL A 220 0.21 -16.67 1.00
CA VAL A 220 -0.74 -17.65 1.54
C VAL A 220 -2.06 -17.52 0.79
N PHE A 221 -2.50 -16.28 0.63
CA PHE A 221 -3.67 -15.94 -0.17
C PHE A 221 -3.49 -14.60 -0.87
N PHE A 222 -4.31 -14.39 -1.90
CA PHE A 222 -4.56 -13.11 -2.55
C PHE A 222 -6.06 -12.83 -2.57
N ILE A 223 -6.45 -11.60 -2.31
CA ILE A 223 -7.75 -11.08 -2.68
C ILE A 223 -7.56 -10.38 -4.02
N SER A 224 -8.16 -10.90 -5.07
CA SER A 224 -7.87 -10.48 -6.46
C SER A 224 -9.11 -9.94 -7.15
N LEU A 225 -8.92 -8.84 -7.85
CA LEU A 225 -9.88 -8.25 -8.77
C LEU A 225 -9.58 -8.76 -10.19
N CYS A 226 -10.51 -9.55 -10.74
CA CYS A 226 -10.43 -10.13 -12.07
C CYS A 226 -11.67 -9.71 -12.87
N ASP A 227 -11.55 -8.74 -13.76
CA ASP A 227 -12.67 -8.16 -14.53
C ASP A 227 -13.87 -7.82 -13.63
N LYS A 228 -14.86 -8.66 -13.62
CA LYS A 228 -16.14 -8.43 -12.89
C LYS A 228 -16.18 -9.08 -11.51
N LYS A 229 -15.14 -9.79 -11.09
CA LYS A 229 -15.15 -10.64 -9.90
C LYS A 229 -14.09 -10.24 -8.89
N LEU A 230 -14.47 -10.26 -7.62
CA LEU A 230 -13.57 -10.27 -6.49
C LEU A 230 -13.40 -11.72 -6.02
N ASN A 231 -12.19 -12.23 -6.06
CA ASN A 231 -11.89 -13.61 -5.70
C ASN A 231 -10.86 -13.69 -4.58
N ALA A 232 -10.99 -14.70 -3.71
CA ALA A 232 -9.90 -15.14 -2.86
C ALA A 232 -9.19 -16.33 -3.53
N ASN A 233 -7.89 -16.19 -3.75
CA ASN A 233 -7.04 -17.24 -4.29
C ASN A 233 -6.12 -17.73 -3.17
N VAL A 234 -6.23 -19.01 -2.81
CA VAL A 234 -5.45 -19.62 -1.73
C VAL A 234 -4.38 -20.52 -2.32
N ILE A 235 -3.15 -20.34 -1.89
CA ILE A 235 -2.01 -21.11 -2.35
C ILE A 235 -1.73 -22.22 -1.38
N LYS A 236 -2.02 -23.45 -1.77
CA LYS A 236 -1.54 -24.64 -1.08
C LYS A 236 -0.16 -25.01 -1.57
N THR A 237 0.73 -25.29 -0.66
CA THR A 237 2.04 -25.85 -0.99
C THR A 237 2.01 -27.35 -0.76
N GLU A 238 1.52 -28.12 -1.71
CA GLU A 238 1.65 -29.57 -1.67
C GLU A 238 2.96 -29.99 -2.32
N GLY A 239 3.86 -30.57 -1.53
CA GLY A 239 5.01 -31.46 -1.89
C GLY A 239 6.04 -30.93 -2.88
N LYS A 240 7.13 -31.41 -2.79
CA LYS A 240 8.31 -31.85 -3.57
C LYS A 240 8.99 -30.97 -4.63
N SER A 241 8.61 -29.76 -5.02
CA SER A 241 9.37 -29.07 -6.06
C SER A 241 9.54 -27.59 -5.85
N LYS A 242 10.78 -27.12 -5.87
CA LYS A 242 11.17 -25.70 -5.90
C LYS A 242 10.63 -24.95 -7.14
N THR A 243 10.30 -25.67 -8.18
CA THR A 243 9.93 -25.11 -9.49
C THR A 243 8.48 -25.32 -9.89
N ASN A 244 7.81 -26.36 -9.39
CA ASN A 244 6.48 -26.76 -9.85
C ASN A 244 5.40 -26.81 -8.76
N GLY A 245 5.68 -26.34 -7.55
CA GLY A 245 4.80 -26.50 -6.40
C GLY A 245 3.83 -25.33 -6.14
N ARG A 246 3.59 -24.48 -7.11
CA ARG A 246 2.50 -23.48 -7.01
C ARG A 246 1.25 -24.07 -7.65
N ALA A 247 0.51 -24.85 -6.89
CA ALA A 247 -0.90 -25.04 -7.21
C ALA A 247 -1.66 -23.93 -6.50
N LEU A 248 -2.24 -23.01 -7.24
CA LEU A 248 -3.40 -22.25 -6.77
C LEU A 248 -4.51 -23.27 -6.73
N ASP A 249 -4.80 -23.79 -5.57
CA ASP A 249 -5.69 -24.92 -5.54
C ASP A 249 -7.15 -24.53 -5.37
N LEU A 250 -7.40 -23.30 -4.86
CA LEU A 250 -8.77 -22.91 -4.53
C LEU A 250 -9.01 -21.44 -4.83
N THR A 251 -10.03 -21.17 -5.63
CA THR A 251 -10.57 -19.84 -5.91
C THR A 251 -11.98 -19.75 -5.36
N TYR A 252 -12.24 -18.77 -4.52
CA TYR A 252 -13.54 -18.49 -3.93
C TYR A 252 -14.05 -17.15 -4.43
N LEU A 253 -15.28 -17.12 -4.92
CA LEU A 253 -15.95 -15.87 -5.27
C LEU A 253 -16.35 -15.13 -3.98
N LEU A 254 -15.85 -13.93 -3.80
CA LEU A 254 -16.15 -13.07 -2.67
C LEU A 254 -17.23 -12.04 -2.98
N GLY A 255 -17.32 -11.59 -4.23
CA GLY A 255 -18.25 -10.57 -4.68
C GLY A 255 -17.99 -10.16 -6.11
N TYR A 256 -18.62 -9.07 -6.54
CA TYR A 256 -18.50 -8.55 -7.89
C TYR A 256 -17.99 -7.10 -7.89
N THR A 257 -17.27 -6.72 -8.96
CA THR A 257 -16.77 -5.35 -9.17
C THR A 257 -17.87 -4.30 -8.98
N LYS A 258 -19.06 -4.55 -9.53
CA LYS A 258 -20.18 -3.63 -9.41
C LYS A 258 -20.62 -3.40 -7.97
N GLU A 259 -20.64 -4.46 -7.16
CA GLU A 259 -20.95 -4.34 -5.73
C GLU A 259 -19.93 -3.46 -5.01
N MET A 260 -18.63 -3.64 -5.30
CA MET A 260 -17.57 -2.81 -4.73
C MET A 260 -17.61 -1.35 -5.18
N GLN A 261 -18.16 -1.05 -6.35
CA GLN A 261 -18.36 0.32 -6.83
C GLN A 261 -19.54 1.00 -6.13
N ASP A 262 -20.61 0.25 -5.89
CA ASP A 262 -21.84 0.76 -5.31
C ASP A 262 -21.76 0.92 -3.79
N GLN A 263 -21.04 0.00 -3.11
CA GLN A 263 -20.96 -0.05 -1.65
C GLN A 263 -19.59 -0.48 -1.13
N TRP A 264 -19.35 -0.24 0.16
CA TRP A 264 -18.24 -0.82 0.87
C TRP A 264 -18.44 -2.33 1.05
N LEU A 265 -17.39 -3.11 0.85
CA LEU A 265 -17.33 -4.51 1.25
C LEU A 265 -16.40 -4.64 2.47
N ASP A 266 -16.93 -5.17 3.56
CA ASP A 266 -16.19 -5.42 4.78
C ASP A 266 -15.67 -6.86 4.76
N LEU A 267 -14.36 -7.03 4.82
CA LEU A 267 -13.71 -8.33 4.86
C LEU A 267 -13.16 -8.60 6.26
N ALA A 268 -13.43 -9.81 6.77
CA ALA A 268 -12.77 -10.33 7.95
C ALA A 268 -12.15 -11.69 7.60
N ILE A 269 -10.86 -11.84 7.85
CA ILE A 269 -10.09 -13.01 7.45
C ILE A 269 -9.41 -13.58 8.70
N ASN A 270 -9.71 -14.83 9.02
CA ASN A 270 -8.98 -15.57 10.04
C ASN A 270 -7.91 -16.43 9.37
N PHE A 271 -6.68 -16.27 9.77
CA PHE A 271 -5.58 -17.15 9.42
C PHE A 271 -4.99 -17.77 10.68
N ASP A 272 -5.26 -19.05 10.89
CA ASP A 272 -4.74 -19.84 11.98
C ASP A 272 -3.67 -20.80 11.44
N ASP A 273 -2.42 -20.55 11.79
CA ASP A 273 -1.31 -21.44 11.50
C ASP A 273 -0.63 -22.00 12.74
N THR A 274 -1.32 -22.04 13.87
CA THR A 274 -0.82 -22.67 15.12
C THR A 274 -0.41 -24.13 14.89
N GLY A 275 -1.07 -24.80 13.95
CA GLY A 275 -0.74 -26.14 13.47
C GLY A 275 0.23 -26.21 12.30
N PHE A 276 0.98 -25.15 11.97
CA PHE A 276 1.80 -25.10 10.74
C PHE A 276 2.85 -26.22 10.65
N LYS A 277 3.43 -26.66 11.77
CA LYS A 277 4.39 -27.77 11.82
C LYS A 277 3.77 -29.09 11.39
N ASP A 278 2.49 -29.29 11.67
CA ASP A 278 1.72 -30.48 11.34
C ASP A 278 0.95 -30.32 10.01
N LYS A 279 1.17 -29.26 9.27
CA LYS A 279 0.47 -28.94 8.00
C LYS A 279 -1.04 -28.77 8.17
N LYS A 280 -1.44 -28.16 9.28
CA LYS A 280 -2.85 -28.00 9.67
C LYS A 280 -3.23 -26.53 9.81
N SER A 281 -2.83 -25.69 8.86
CA SER A 281 -3.28 -24.31 8.82
C SER A 281 -4.76 -24.24 8.41
N LYS A 282 -5.45 -23.19 8.88
CA LYS A 282 -6.84 -22.89 8.57
C LYS A 282 -6.96 -21.46 8.09
N LEU A 283 -7.83 -21.24 7.10
CA LEU A 283 -8.17 -19.92 6.57
C LEU A 283 -9.69 -19.83 6.45
N VAL A 284 -10.28 -18.80 7.07
CA VAL A 284 -11.70 -18.49 6.92
C VAL A 284 -11.84 -17.05 6.43
N ILE A 285 -12.72 -16.81 5.48
CA ILE A 285 -12.95 -15.48 4.90
C ILE A 285 -14.45 -15.17 5.00
N PHE A 286 -14.75 -14.02 5.59
CA PHE A 286 -16.07 -13.43 5.66
C PHE A 286 -16.12 -12.17 4.79
N VAL A 287 -17.24 -11.93 4.14
CA VAL A 287 -17.57 -10.69 3.44
C VAL A 287 -18.92 -10.21 3.93
N ASN A 288 -18.99 -8.99 4.45
CA ASN A 288 -20.20 -8.41 5.05
C ASN A 288 -20.85 -9.34 6.11
N GLY A 289 -20.00 -10.03 6.90
CA GLY A 289 -20.43 -10.96 7.93
C GLY A 289 -20.82 -12.36 7.44
N GLU A 290 -20.87 -12.62 6.14
CA GLU A 290 -21.18 -13.92 5.54
C GLU A 290 -19.88 -14.72 5.27
N GLU A 291 -19.80 -15.97 5.74
CA GLU A 291 -18.69 -16.87 5.44
C GLU A 291 -18.67 -17.21 3.93
N LYS A 292 -17.60 -16.84 3.25
CA LYS A 292 -17.42 -17.11 1.81
C LYS A 292 -16.40 -18.22 1.53
N ALA A 293 -15.47 -18.45 2.46
CA ALA A 293 -14.47 -19.52 2.34
C ALA A 293 -14.10 -20.06 3.70
N ASN A 294 -13.94 -21.38 3.80
CA ASN A 294 -13.46 -22.08 4.98
C ASN A 294 -12.57 -23.24 4.52
N ILE A 295 -11.28 -23.10 4.76
CA ILE A 295 -10.26 -24.01 4.26
C ILE A 295 -9.48 -24.52 5.46
N GLU A 296 -9.46 -25.83 5.63
CA GLU A 296 -8.79 -26.50 6.73
C GLU A 296 -7.71 -27.45 6.23
N ASN A 297 -6.77 -27.77 7.12
CA ASN A 297 -5.76 -28.79 6.90
C ASN A 297 -4.92 -28.57 5.63
N PHE A 298 -4.59 -27.31 5.34
CA PHE A 298 -3.69 -27.02 4.24
C PHE A 298 -2.28 -26.68 4.74
N ARG A 299 -1.32 -26.82 3.86
CA ARG A 299 0.07 -26.52 4.14
C ARG A 299 0.43 -25.15 3.61
N VAL A 300 1.07 -24.36 4.45
CA VAL A 300 1.74 -23.12 4.03
C VAL A 300 3.24 -23.36 3.90
N ALA A 301 3.91 -22.62 3.02
CA ALA A 301 5.37 -22.58 3.00
C ALA A 301 5.91 -22.19 4.39
N PHE A 302 7.12 -22.64 4.73
CA PHE A 302 7.75 -22.30 6.01
C PHE A 302 8.35 -20.90 5.96
N PRO A 303 7.62 -19.83 6.38
CA PRO A 303 8.15 -18.49 6.38
C PRO A 303 8.96 -18.22 7.64
N ASP A 304 9.84 -17.23 7.56
CA ASP A 304 10.38 -16.57 8.76
C ASP A 304 9.35 -15.59 9.34
N ILE A 305 8.61 -14.94 8.44
CA ILE A 305 7.60 -13.93 8.78
C ILE A 305 6.48 -14.00 7.75
N TYR A 306 5.25 -13.81 8.22
CA TYR A 306 4.11 -13.39 7.42
C TYR A 306 4.02 -11.88 7.39
N ALA A 307 3.58 -11.31 6.28
CA ALA A 307 3.28 -9.89 6.17
C ALA A 307 1.94 -9.69 5.46
N PHE A 308 1.02 -9.02 6.12
CA PHE A 308 -0.21 -8.57 5.49
C PHE A 308 0.06 -7.30 4.68
N LYS A 309 -0.38 -7.32 3.43
CA LYS A 309 -0.29 -6.20 2.49
C LYS A 309 -1.67 -5.93 1.92
N TYR A 310 -1.96 -4.66 1.66
CA TYR A 310 -3.15 -4.23 0.94
C TYR A 310 -2.83 -3.11 -0.04
N GLY A 311 -3.73 -2.83 -0.96
CA GLY A 311 -3.52 -1.99 -2.12
C GLY A 311 -3.38 -2.81 -3.39
N PHE A 312 -2.90 -2.19 -4.45
CA PHE A 312 -2.85 -2.82 -5.77
C PHE A 312 -1.51 -3.47 -6.05
N TYR A 313 -1.54 -4.70 -6.56
CA TYR A 313 -0.39 -5.39 -7.11
C TYR A 313 -0.80 -6.21 -8.33
N ARG A 314 -0.06 -6.08 -9.44
CA ARG A 314 -0.16 -6.97 -10.60
C ARG A 314 1.21 -7.30 -11.15
N SER A 315 1.33 -8.45 -11.80
CA SER A 315 2.60 -8.96 -12.30
C SER A 315 2.42 -9.72 -13.61
N HIS A 316 3.50 -9.83 -14.38
CA HIS A 316 3.51 -10.51 -15.67
C HIS A 316 2.54 -9.91 -16.70
N ILE A 317 2.43 -8.58 -16.68
CA ILE A 317 1.47 -7.81 -17.48
C ILE A 317 1.80 -7.98 -18.95
N LYS A 318 3.02 -7.62 -19.33
CA LYS A 318 3.49 -7.72 -20.71
C LYS A 318 3.63 -9.17 -21.17
N GLN A 319 4.08 -10.05 -20.27
CA GLN A 319 4.22 -11.47 -20.55
C GLN A 319 2.86 -12.11 -20.92
N ASN A 320 1.79 -11.70 -20.28
CA ASN A 320 0.47 -12.30 -20.44
C ASN A 320 -0.40 -11.56 -21.46
N MET A 321 -0.26 -10.24 -21.56
CA MET A 321 -1.14 -9.38 -22.38
C MET A 321 -0.44 -8.82 -23.63
N GLY A 322 0.88 -8.98 -23.75
CA GLY A 322 1.69 -8.42 -24.83
C GLY A 322 2.46 -7.17 -24.44
N GLU A 323 3.57 -6.91 -25.14
CA GLU A 323 4.49 -5.78 -24.82
C GLU A 323 3.83 -4.41 -24.88
N ASP A 324 2.86 -4.24 -25.77
CA ASP A 324 2.18 -2.96 -26.02
C ASP A 324 0.89 -2.80 -25.18
N TYR A 325 0.57 -3.76 -24.30
CA TYR A 325 -0.63 -3.69 -23.49
C TYR A 325 -0.53 -2.57 -22.46
N LEU A 326 -1.54 -1.72 -22.44
CA LEU A 326 -1.72 -0.66 -21.44
C LEU A 326 -2.69 -1.15 -20.36
N SER A 327 -2.14 -1.45 -19.20
CA SER A 327 -2.94 -1.90 -18.07
C SER A 327 -3.88 -0.81 -17.55
N ALA A 328 -5.02 -1.21 -17.01
CA ALA A 328 -6.04 -0.30 -16.50
C ALA A 328 -5.52 0.59 -15.36
N ASN A 329 -5.99 1.83 -15.32
CA ASN A 329 -5.87 2.65 -14.12
C ASN A 329 -6.93 2.24 -13.11
N LEU A 330 -6.52 2.00 -11.88
CA LEU A 330 -7.39 1.52 -10.81
C LEU A 330 -7.36 2.50 -9.65
N ILE A 331 -8.53 2.79 -9.09
CA ILE A 331 -8.69 3.55 -7.86
C ILE A 331 -9.55 2.74 -6.91
N ALA A 332 -9.11 2.58 -5.68
CA ALA A 332 -9.87 1.99 -4.59
C ALA A 332 -9.67 2.77 -3.30
N TYR A 333 -10.65 2.67 -2.44
CA TYR A 333 -10.64 3.20 -1.09
C TYR A 333 -10.54 2.03 -0.13
N PHE A 334 -9.62 2.12 0.81
CA PHE A 334 -9.43 1.18 1.91
C PHE A 334 -9.70 1.91 3.22
N ASP A 335 -10.34 1.21 4.14
CA ASP A 335 -10.67 1.77 5.44
C ASP A 335 -10.71 0.67 6.50
N GLU A 336 -10.70 1.06 7.78
CA GLU A 336 -10.84 0.13 8.91
C GLU A 336 -9.84 -1.04 8.86
N VAL A 337 -8.61 -0.80 8.38
CA VAL A 337 -7.59 -1.85 8.30
C VAL A 337 -7.08 -2.19 9.69
N ARG A 338 -7.26 -3.45 10.09
CA ARG A 338 -6.91 -3.95 11.43
C ARG A 338 -6.28 -5.33 11.34
N VAL A 339 -5.41 -5.63 12.30
CA VAL A 339 -4.93 -6.98 12.59
C VAL A 339 -5.10 -7.22 14.09
N GLY A 340 -5.74 -8.31 14.47
CA GLY A 340 -6.09 -8.61 15.84
C GLY A 340 -6.01 -10.10 16.18
N SER A 341 -6.48 -10.45 17.37
CA SER A 341 -6.52 -11.81 17.88
C SER A 341 -7.93 -12.43 17.86
N SER A 342 -8.96 -11.62 17.62
CA SER A 342 -10.34 -12.07 17.52
C SER A 342 -11.09 -11.38 16.38
N MET A 343 -12.26 -11.94 16.03
CA MET A 343 -13.15 -11.35 15.02
C MET A 343 -13.67 -9.98 15.46
N GLU A 344 -14.00 -9.85 16.76
CA GLU A 344 -14.51 -8.60 17.32
C GLU A 344 -13.51 -7.45 17.20
N GLU A 345 -12.22 -7.73 17.39
CA GLU A 345 -11.17 -6.71 17.26
C GLU A 345 -11.02 -6.17 15.85
N VAL A 346 -11.39 -6.94 14.85
CA VAL A 346 -11.20 -6.58 13.43
C VAL A 346 -12.50 -6.32 12.69
N MET A 347 -13.65 -6.60 13.29
CA MET A 347 -14.94 -6.25 12.69
C MET A 347 -15.07 -4.74 12.58
N GLN A 348 -15.48 -4.32 11.42
CA GLN A 348 -15.66 -2.92 11.08
C GLN A 348 -16.90 -2.39 11.81
N SER A 349 -16.69 -1.44 12.70
CA SER A 349 -17.76 -0.80 13.45
C SER A 349 -17.78 0.69 13.20
N LEU A 350 -18.95 1.22 12.85
CA LEU A 350 -19.16 2.66 12.74
C LEU A 350 -19.04 3.36 14.11
N ASP A 351 -19.22 2.61 15.20
CA ASP A 351 -19.16 3.13 16.57
C ASP A 351 -17.73 3.21 17.13
N ASN A 352 -16.77 2.55 16.47
CA ASN A 352 -15.37 2.53 16.89
C ASN A 352 -14.42 2.54 15.69
N PRO A 353 -14.38 3.64 14.92
CA PRO A 353 -13.50 3.77 13.76
C PRO A 353 -12.02 3.76 14.17
N VAL A 354 -11.15 3.47 13.18
CA VAL A 354 -9.68 3.46 13.38
C VAL A 354 -9.11 4.86 13.49
N ASP A 355 -9.69 5.85 12.83
CA ASP A 355 -9.27 7.25 12.77
C ASP A 355 -9.99 8.18 13.76
#